data_68ee3de8d36e0ce981af62ad8fdc0d98
#
_entry.id   68ee3de8d36e0ce981af62ad8fdc0d98
#
_cell.length_a   1.000
_cell.length_b   1.000
_cell.length_c   1.000
_cell.angle_alpha   90.00
_cell.angle_beta   90.00
_cell.angle_gamma   90.00
#
_symmetry.space_group_name_H-M   'P 1'
#
loop_
_entity.id
_entity.type
_entity.pdbx_description
1 polymer ?
#
loop_
_entity_poly.entity_id
_entity_poly.type
_entity_poly.pdbx_seq_one_letter_code
_entity_poly.pdbx_strand_id
1 'polypeptide(L)'
;MRTWSGCAGGGGSPDGHQRVGAARTENNFYDIGVAVGTERGLVVPVVRDADKKSFAGLERNIADYASRARDGKLKIEDLQGGTFTITNGGVYGSLFATPILNAPQSGILGMHKIMPRPVAVDGKVEIHPMMYLALSYDHRAIDGKEAVTFLIKVKDCIEDPKRLPLDF
;
A
#
# COMPACT_ATOMS: atom_id res chain seq x y z
N MET A 1 2.32 -11.89 -7.15
CA MET A 1 2.25 -11.31 -5.78
C MET A 1 0.89 -11.68 -5.23
N ARG A 2 0.82 -12.39 -4.10
CA ARG A 2 -0.48 -12.77 -3.52
C ARG A 2 -0.91 -11.68 -2.55
N THR A 3 -2.12 -11.17 -2.71
CA THR A 3 -2.68 -10.19 -1.78
C THR A 3 -3.43 -10.90 -0.65
N TRP A 4 -3.31 -10.38 0.54
CA TRP A 4 -3.86 -10.95 1.75
C TRP A 4 -4.94 -10.03 2.31
N SER A 5 -6.13 -10.56 2.55
CA SER A 5 -7.15 -9.90 3.36
C SER A 5 -7.38 -10.72 4.63
N GLY A 6 -7.32 -10.07 5.78
CA GLY A 6 -7.57 -10.72 7.07
C GLY A 6 -9.06 -10.94 7.32
N CYS A 7 -9.44 -12.12 7.82
CA CYS A 7 -10.79 -12.39 8.29
C CYS A 7 -10.94 -12.01 9.76
N ALA A 8 -12.00 -11.28 10.08
CA ALA A 8 -12.45 -11.08 11.45
C ALA A 8 -13.29 -12.28 11.89
N GLY A 9 -12.88 -12.98 12.96
CA GLY A 9 -13.65 -14.07 13.55
C GLY A 9 -12.90 -14.66 14.73
N GLY A 10 -13.07 -14.12 15.93
CA GLY A 10 -12.51 -14.65 17.16
C GLY A 10 -13.42 -15.69 17.78
N GLY A 11 -13.02 -16.96 17.77
CA GLY A 11 -13.56 -18.02 18.63
C GLY A 11 -12.48 -18.43 19.62
N GLY A 12 -12.61 -18.10 20.91
CA GLY A 12 -11.71 -18.56 21.96
C GLY A 12 -11.87 -20.06 22.20
N SER A 13 -10.76 -20.81 22.25
CA SER A 13 -10.74 -22.20 22.69
C SER A 13 -10.67 -22.27 24.22
N PRO A 14 -11.32 -23.27 24.88
CA PRO A 14 -11.35 -23.39 26.34
C PRO A 14 -10.00 -23.70 26.98
N ASP A 15 -8.98 -24.00 26.24
CA ASP A 15 -7.66 -24.43 26.72
C ASP A 15 -6.63 -23.30 26.81
N GLY A 16 -7.05 -22.03 26.75
CA GLY A 16 -6.16 -20.87 26.91
C GLY A 16 -5.12 -20.68 25.80
N HIS A 17 -5.01 -21.59 24.86
CA HIS A 17 -4.26 -21.38 23.63
C HIS A 17 -5.14 -20.64 22.64
N GLN A 18 -4.86 -19.34 22.45
CA GLN A 18 -5.42 -18.60 21.34
C GLN A 18 -4.99 -19.31 20.05
N ARG A 19 -5.83 -20.20 19.55
CA ARG A 19 -5.73 -20.61 18.17
C ARG A 19 -6.09 -19.38 17.34
N VAL A 20 -5.09 -18.67 16.86
CA VAL A 20 -5.25 -17.69 15.83
C VAL A 20 -5.58 -18.44 14.53
N GLY A 21 -6.78 -19.00 14.51
CA GLY A 21 -7.38 -19.68 13.36
C GLY A 21 -8.29 -18.71 12.63
N ALA A 22 -7.82 -17.50 12.34
CA ALA A 22 -8.47 -16.70 11.34
C ALA A 22 -8.24 -17.38 9.98
N ALA A 23 -9.29 -17.80 9.32
CA ALA A 23 -9.18 -18.34 7.98
C ALA A 23 -8.48 -17.32 7.10
N ARG A 24 -7.33 -17.70 6.52
CA ARG A 24 -6.58 -16.87 5.59
C ARG A 24 -7.30 -16.92 4.26
N THR A 25 -7.76 -15.76 3.77
CA THR A 25 -8.37 -15.64 2.46
C THR A 25 -7.33 -15.16 1.47
N GLU A 26 -7.08 -15.94 0.43
CA GLU A 26 -6.24 -15.53 -0.71
C GLU A 26 -7.13 -14.95 -1.80
N ASN A 27 -6.87 -13.70 -2.17
CA ASN A 27 -7.56 -13.03 -3.26
C ASN A 27 -6.74 -13.15 -4.56
N ASN A 28 -7.40 -13.52 -5.66
CA ASN A 28 -6.79 -13.56 -6.99
C ASN A 28 -7.07 -12.27 -7.79
N PHE A 29 -7.29 -11.16 -7.11
CA PHE A 29 -7.51 -9.84 -7.70
C PHE A 29 -6.77 -8.77 -6.88
N TYR A 30 -6.47 -7.64 -7.51
CA TYR A 30 -5.67 -6.55 -6.90
C TYR A 30 -6.48 -5.26 -6.89
N ASP A 31 -7.25 -5.09 -5.83
CA ASP A 31 -8.03 -3.88 -5.56
C ASP A 31 -7.25 -3.00 -4.58
N ILE A 32 -6.63 -1.95 -5.10
CA ILE A 32 -5.67 -1.12 -4.34
C ILE A 32 -6.34 0.17 -3.87
N GLY A 33 -6.45 0.31 -2.55
CA GLY A 33 -6.84 1.57 -1.92
C GLY A 33 -5.72 2.61 -2.06
N VAL A 34 -6.06 3.81 -2.49
CA VAL A 34 -5.11 4.94 -2.56
C VAL A 34 -5.62 6.06 -1.66
N ALA A 35 -4.87 6.37 -0.60
CA ALA A 35 -5.28 7.39 0.35
C ALA A 35 -5.21 8.79 -0.27
N VAL A 36 -6.31 9.53 -0.21
CA VAL A 36 -6.45 10.89 -0.71
C VAL A 36 -6.87 11.82 0.43
N GLY A 37 -6.08 12.88 0.66
CA GLY A 37 -6.43 13.93 1.61
C GLY A 37 -7.45 14.89 1.02
N THR A 38 -8.47 15.21 1.83
CA THR A 38 -9.49 16.22 1.55
C THR A 38 -9.60 17.19 2.70
N GLU A 39 -10.30 18.30 2.53
CA GLU A 39 -10.58 19.26 3.60
C GLU A 39 -11.36 18.63 4.78
N ARG A 40 -12.13 17.57 4.50
CA ARG A 40 -12.94 16.83 5.50
C ARG A 40 -12.19 15.68 6.16
N GLY A 41 -10.94 15.42 5.77
CA GLY A 41 -10.11 14.33 6.27
C GLY A 41 -9.59 13.41 5.17
N LEU A 42 -9.13 12.22 5.57
CA LEU A 42 -8.55 11.22 4.68
C LEU A 42 -9.63 10.26 4.19
N VAL A 43 -9.69 10.02 2.89
CA VAL A 43 -10.52 8.98 2.26
C VAL A 43 -9.64 8.03 1.46
N VAL A 44 -10.07 6.78 1.30
CA VAL A 44 -9.29 5.73 0.65
C VAL A 44 -10.13 5.08 -0.47
N PRO A 45 -10.28 5.75 -1.62
CA PRO A 45 -10.91 5.13 -2.79
C PRO A 45 -10.09 3.94 -3.29
N VAL A 46 -10.78 2.97 -3.90
CA VAL A 46 -10.22 1.69 -4.32
C VAL A 46 -10.16 1.60 -5.83
N VAL A 47 -8.94 1.51 -6.35
CA VAL A 47 -8.69 1.20 -7.77
C VAL A 47 -8.88 -0.29 -7.97
N ARG A 48 -9.95 -0.66 -8.69
CA ARG A 48 -10.30 -2.05 -8.97
C ARG A 48 -9.42 -2.65 -10.04
N ASP A 49 -9.15 -3.96 -9.93
CA ASP A 49 -8.37 -4.73 -10.91
C ASP A 49 -7.11 -3.97 -11.37
N ALA A 50 -6.31 -3.51 -10.42
CA ALA A 50 -5.14 -2.69 -10.71
C ALA A 50 -4.11 -3.39 -11.60
N ASP A 51 -4.03 -4.72 -11.51
CA ASP A 51 -3.17 -5.59 -12.32
C ASP A 51 -3.56 -5.67 -13.81
N LYS A 52 -4.83 -5.37 -14.13
CA LYS A 52 -5.36 -5.43 -15.50
C LYS A 52 -5.32 -4.07 -16.21
N LYS A 53 -4.84 -3.04 -15.53
CA LYS A 53 -4.80 -1.68 -16.07
C LYS A 53 -3.41 -1.30 -16.52
N SER A 54 -3.34 -0.56 -17.65
CA SER A 54 -2.10 0.09 -18.07
C SER A 54 -1.71 1.20 -17.09
N PHE A 55 -0.45 1.61 -17.08
CA PHE A 55 0.02 2.74 -16.26
C PHE A 55 -0.81 4.01 -16.47
N ALA A 56 -1.09 4.36 -17.72
CA ALA A 56 -1.94 5.51 -18.05
C ALA A 56 -3.38 5.33 -17.54
N GLY A 57 -3.89 4.09 -17.50
CA GLY A 57 -5.19 3.75 -16.93
C GLY A 57 -5.21 3.93 -15.42
N LEU A 58 -4.16 3.48 -14.72
CA LEU A 58 -4.00 3.66 -13.28
C LEU A 58 -3.92 5.15 -12.92
N GLU A 59 -3.09 5.91 -13.63
CA GLU A 59 -2.92 7.35 -13.39
C GLU A 59 -4.25 8.10 -13.56
N ARG A 60 -5.00 7.85 -14.65
CA ARG A 60 -6.32 8.44 -14.87
C ARG A 60 -7.32 8.08 -13.76
N ASN A 61 -7.34 6.84 -13.30
CA ASN A 61 -8.22 6.41 -12.21
C ASN A 61 -7.88 7.12 -10.90
N ILE A 62 -6.60 7.22 -10.56
CA ILE A 62 -6.15 7.92 -9.34
C ILE A 62 -6.51 9.40 -9.42
N ALA A 63 -6.29 10.06 -10.57
CA ALA A 63 -6.63 11.46 -10.76
C ALA A 63 -8.15 11.71 -10.66
N ASP A 64 -8.98 10.85 -11.26
CA ASP A 64 -10.44 10.90 -11.14
C ASP A 64 -10.89 10.76 -9.68
N TYR A 65 -10.40 9.75 -8.98
CA TYR A 65 -10.74 9.56 -7.57
C TYR A 65 -10.29 10.74 -6.71
N ALA A 66 -9.12 11.30 -6.96
CA ALA A 66 -8.63 12.46 -6.23
C ALA A 66 -9.51 13.71 -6.47
N SER A 67 -10.00 13.91 -7.69
CA SER A 67 -10.93 15.00 -8.01
C SER A 67 -12.28 14.78 -7.31
N ARG A 68 -12.89 13.60 -7.49
CA ARG A 68 -14.18 13.27 -6.88
C ARG A 68 -14.12 13.27 -5.33
N ALA A 69 -12.97 12.92 -4.75
CA ALA A 69 -12.76 12.98 -3.31
C ALA A 69 -12.84 14.42 -2.80
N ARG A 70 -12.14 15.35 -3.46
CA ARG A 70 -12.16 16.78 -3.10
C ARG A 70 -13.55 17.40 -3.28
N ASP A 71 -14.26 17.02 -4.34
CA ASP A 71 -15.63 17.46 -4.61
C ASP A 71 -16.69 16.82 -3.71
N GLY A 72 -16.33 15.84 -2.88
CA GLY A 72 -17.27 15.08 -2.04
C GLY A 72 -18.23 14.20 -2.84
N LYS A 73 -17.84 13.77 -4.05
CA LYS A 73 -18.66 12.98 -4.99
C LYS A 73 -18.32 11.48 -5.00
N LEU A 74 -17.48 11.01 -4.08
CA LEU A 74 -17.21 9.58 -3.93
C LEU A 74 -18.45 8.85 -3.42
N LYS A 75 -18.70 7.68 -3.99
CA LYS A 75 -19.76 6.78 -3.54
C LYS A 75 -19.21 5.79 -2.50
N ILE A 76 -20.09 5.16 -1.74
CA ILE A 76 -19.70 4.15 -0.74
C ILE A 76 -19.02 2.96 -1.42
N GLU A 77 -19.46 2.58 -2.60
CA GLU A 77 -18.88 1.49 -3.39
C GLU A 77 -17.42 1.78 -3.81
N ASP A 78 -17.07 3.07 -4.00
CA ASP A 78 -15.69 3.47 -4.33
C ASP A 78 -14.71 3.26 -3.15
N LEU A 79 -15.22 3.13 -1.92
CA LEU A 79 -14.42 3.07 -0.69
C LEU A 79 -14.31 1.66 -0.09
N GLN A 80 -15.04 0.68 -0.63
CA GLN A 80 -15.13 -0.68 -0.06
C GLN A 80 -14.30 -1.68 -0.86
N GLY A 81 -13.98 -2.82 -0.24
CA GLY A 81 -13.44 -4.02 -0.92
C GLY A 81 -11.97 -3.95 -1.33
N GLY A 82 -11.20 -2.96 -0.86
CA GLY A 82 -9.75 -2.92 -1.12
C GLY A 82 -9.00 -4.08 -0.46
N THR A 83 -7.98 -4.61 -1.13
CA THR A 83 -7.13 -5.71 -0.63
C THR A 83 -5.83 -5.22 -0.01
N PHE A 84 -5.37 -4.04 -0.39
CA PHE A 84 -4.15 -3.39 0.07
C PHE A 84 -4.32 -1.88 -0.02
N THR A 85 -3.61 -1.11 0.81
CA THR A 85 -3.68 0.35 0.77
C THR A 85 -2.29 0.95 0.54
N ILE A 86 -2.24 2.03 -0.25
CA ILE A 86 -1.08 2.90 -0.41
C ILE A 86 -1.45 4.27 0.12
N THR A 87 -0.60 4.83 1.00
CA THR A 87 -0.77 6.18 1.53
C THR A 87 0.50 7.00 1.33
N ASN A 88 0.37 8.29 1.03
CA ASN A 88 1.49 9.19 0.82
C ASN A 88 1.44 10.36 1.81
N GLY A 89 2.20 10.22 2.91
CA GLY A 89 2.42 11.30 3.88
C GLY A 89 3.45 12.34 3.43
N GLY A 90 4.22 12.02 2.40
CA GLY A 90 5.28 12.90 1.88
C GLY A 90 4.77 14.21 1.30
N VAL A 91 3.56 14.23 0.76
CA VAL A 91 2.88 15.45 0.26
C VAL A 91 2.64 16.46 1.37
N TYR A 92 2.55 16.02 2.62
CA TYR A 92 2.44 16.85 3.82
C TYR A 92 3.79 17.07 4.52
N GLY A 93 4.90 16.63 3.92
CA GLY A 93 6.24 16.79 4.44
C GLY A 93 6.73 15.72 5.42
N SER A 94 5.95 14.65 5.64
CA SER A 94 6.35 13.55 6.53
C SER A 94 7.64 12.89 6.06
N LEU A 95 8.64 12.87 6.93
CA LEU A 95 9.91 12.17 6.67
C LEU A 95 9.76 10.67 6.84
N PHE A 96 9.06 10.25 7.90
CA PHE A 96 8.81 8.87 8.26
C PHE A 96 7.61 8.79 9.20
N ALA A 97 6.72 7.84 8.95
CA ALA A 97 5.61 7.48 9.82
C ALA A 97 5.25 6.01 9.61
N THR A 98 4.61 5.40 10.60
CA THR A 98 4.04 4.05 10.48
C THR A 98 2.56 4.18 10.13
N PRO A 99 2.14 3.73 8.94
CA PRO A 99 0.73 3.80 8.56
C PRO A 99 -0.10 2.83 9.42
N ILE A 100 -1.34 3.23 9.70
CA ILE A 100 -2.29 2.38 10.44
C ILE A 100 -2.98 1.45 9.45
N LEU A 101 -3.01 0.16 9.77
CA LEU A 101 -3.64 -0.87 8.95
C LEU A 101 -5.16 -0.66 8.89
N ASN A 102 -5.72 -0.72 7.69
CA ASN A 102 -7.15 -0.58 7.44
C ASN A 102 -7.80 -1.97 7.38
N ALA A 103 -8.29 -2.47 8.53
CA ALA A 103 -8.96 -3.76 8.57
C ALA A 103 -10.17 -3.83 7.61
N PRO A 104 -10.43 -4.95 6.93
CA PRO A 104 -9.79 -6.27 7.07
C PRO A 104 -8.55 -6.48 6.19
N GLN A 105 -7.97 -5.45 5.59
CA GLN A 105 -6.75 -5.55 4.80
C GLN A 105 -5.58 -6.00 5.68
N SER A 106 -4.67 -6.77 5.09
CA SER A 106 -3.50 -7.31 5.80
C SER A 106 -2.22 -6.51 5.58
N GLY A 107 -2.24 -5.46 4.76
CA GLY A 107 -1.07 -4.63 4.47
C GLY A 107 -1.42 -3.21 4.05
N ILE A 108 -0.54 -2.27 4.43
CA ILE A 108 -0.56 -0.88 3.99
C ILE A 108 0.86 -0.38 3.79
N LEU A 109 1.11 0.25 2.63
CA LEU A 109 2.39 0.86 2.29
C LEU A 109 2.31 2.38 2.49
N GLY A 110 3.19 2.91 3.34
CA GLY A 110 3.38 4.34 3.54
C GLY A 110 4.54 4.87 2.69
N MET A 111 4.27 5.88 1.90
CA MET A 111 5.26 6.67 1.16
C MET A 111 5.51 7.99 1.90
N HIS A 112 6.74 8.50 1.81
CA HIS A 112 7.15 9.67 2.55
C HIS A 112 7.83 10.70 1.64
N LYS A 113 8.32 11.79 2.24
CA LYS A 113 8.94 12.89 1.51
C LYS A 113 10.19 12.45 0.76
N ILE A 114 10.26 12.80 -0.52
CA ILE A 114 11.48 12.68 -1.33
C ILE A 114 12.40 13.84 -0.98
N MET A 115 13.67 13.54 -0.65
CA MET A 115 14.66 14.56 -0.32
C MET A 115 16.06 14.14 -0.77
N PRO A 116 16.91 15.10 -1.17
CA PRO A 116 18.30 14.81 -1.49
C PRO A 116 19.03 14.28 -0.25
N ARG A 117 19.73 13.15 -0.38
CA ARG A 117 20.52 12.55 0.70
C ARG A 117 21.83 12.02 0.17
N PRO A 118 22.92 12.12 0.93
CA PRO A 118 24.18 11.49 0.58
C PRO A 118 24.05 9.97 0.74
N VAL A 119 24.42 9.25 -0.29
CA VAL A 119 24.48 7.77 -0.32
C VAL A 119 25.84 7.32 -0.85
N ALA A 120 26.28 6.14 -0.43
CA ALA A 120 27.50 5.55 -0.94
C ALA A 120 27.17 4.73 -2.20
N VAL A 121 27.75 5.12 -3.35
CA VAL A 121 27.66 4.42 -4.62
C VAL A 121 29.08 4.11 -5.09
N ASP A 122 29.40 2.84 -5.28
CA ASP A 122 30.74 2.38 -5.71
C ASP A 122 31.91 2.98 -4.92
N GLY A 123 31.74 3.12 -3.60
CA GLY A 123 32.74 3.69 -2.70
C GLY A 123 32.86 5.22 -2.72
N LYS A 124 32.01 5.92 -3.45
CA LYS A 124 31.92 7.39 -3.49
C LYS A 124 30.64 7.87 -2.81
N VAL A 125 30.66 9.10 -2.30
CA VAL A 125 29.46 9.74 -1.77
C VAL A 125 28.79 10.52 -2.89
N GLU A 126 27.56 10.15 -3.21
CA GLU A 126 26.73 10.82 -4.20
C GLU A 126 25.43 11.31 -3.56
N ILE A 127 24.83 12.37 -4.13
CA ILE A 127 23.56 12.89 -3.66
C ILE A 127 22.44 12.38 -4.54
N HIS A 128 21.55 11.57 -3.97
CA HIS A 128 20.41 10.99 -4.67
C HIS A 128 19.08 11.42 -4.02
N PRO A 129 17.98 11.51 -4.80
CA PRO A 129 16.65 11.66 -4.25
C PRO A 129 16.24 10.37 -3.54
N MET A 130 16.05 10.43 -2.23
CA MET A 130 15.72 9.29 -1.38
C MET A 130 14.35 9.46 -0.74
N MET A 131 13.62 8.38 -0.61
CA MET A 131 12.32 8.31 0.06
C MET A 131 12.29 7.11 1.00
N TYR A 132 11.74 7.29 2.19
CA TYR A 132 11.41 6.15 3.05
C TYR A 132 10.10 5.50 2.62
N LEU A 133 10.07 4.17 2.66
CA LEU A 133 8.88 3.36 2.55
C LEU A 133 8.66 2.64 3.88
N ALA A 134 7.43 2.65 4.38
CA ALA A 134 7.04 1.92 5.58
C ALA A 134 5.91 0.96 5.24
N LEU A 135 6.04 -0.31 5.65
CA LEU A 135 5.02 -1.32 5.48
C LEU A 135 4.48 -1.72 6.86
N SER A 136 3.19 -1.46 7.10
CA SER A 136 2.48 -2.07 8.22
C SER A 136 1.69 -3.26 7.71
N TYR A 137 1.71 -4.37 8.45
CA TYR A 137 1.05 -5.61 8.04
C TYR A 137 0.56 -6.44 9.23
N ASP A 138 -0.43 -7.28 9.00
CA ASP A 138 -0.92 -8.23 10.00
C ASP A 138 0.04 -9.43 10.09
N HIS A 139 0.80 -9.48 11.17
CA HIS A 139 1.81 -10.52 11.38
C HIS A 139 1.23 -11.94 11.58
N ARG A 140 -0.09 -12.04 11.73
CA ARG A 140 -0.81 -13.32 11.74
C ARG A 140 -0.95 -13.92 10.34
N ALA A 141 -0.95 -13.07 9.31
CA ALA A 141 -1.14 -13.44 7.90
C ALA A 141 0.16 -13.38 7.09
N ILE A 142 1.07 -12.47 7.43
CA ILE A 142 2.31 -12.17 6.69
C ILE A 142 3.48 -12.32 7.64
N ASP A 143 4.51 -13.06 7.24
CA ASP A 143 5.75 -13.16 8.02
C ASP A 143 6.75 -12.05 7.66
N GLY A 144 7.80 -11.90 8.50
CA GLY A 144 8.82 -10.87 8.31
C GLY A 144 9.62 -11.04 7.01
N LYS A 145 9.83 -12.26 6.55
CA LYS A 145 10.53 -12.55 5.30
C LYS A 145 9.70 -12.11 4.10
N GLU A 146 8.41 -12.42 4.09
CA GLU A 146 7.47 -12.00 3.05
C GLU A 146 7.40 -10.47 2.97
N ALA A 147 7.27 -9.79 4.13
CA ALA A 147 7.20 -8.33 4.22
C ALA A 147 8.46 -7.65 3.68
N VAL A 148 9.65 -8.10 4.09
CA VAL A 148 10.92 -7.56 3.62
C VAL A 148 11.13 -7.84 2.12
N THR A 149 10.82 -9.06 1.67
CA THR A 149 10.93 -9.42 0.26
C THR A 149 10.03 -8.54 -0.62
N PHE A 150 8.82 -8.22 -0.15
CA PHE A 150 7.93 -7.29 -0.83
C PHE A 150 8.56 -5.90 -0.96
N LEU A 151 9.10 -5.33 0.14
CA LEU A 151 9.74 -4.01 0.11
C LEU A 151 10.96 -3.97 -0.81
N ILE A 152 11.77 -5.02 -0.83
CA ILE A 152 12.91 -5.13 -1.75
C ILE A 152 12.43 -5.10 -3.20
N LYS A 153 11.37 -5.84 -3.54
CA LYS A 153 10.80 -5.85 -4.89
C LYS A 153 10.24 -4.48 -5.29
N VAL A 154 9.57 -3.79 -4.38
CA VAL A 154 9.07 -2.41 -4.62
C VAL A 154 10.26 -1.47 -4.87
N LYS A 155 11.30 -1.54 -4.01
CA LYS A 155 12.53 -0.77 -4.18
C LYS A 155 13.17 -1.02 -5.55
N ASP A 156 13.41 -2.29 -5.90
CA ASP A 156 14.06 -2.66 -7.16
C ASP A 156 13.28 -2.14 -8.38
N CYS A 157 11.94 -2.16 -8.33
CA CYS A 157 11.11 -1.63 -9.41
C CYS A 157 11.15 -0.10 -9.52
N ILE A 158 11.28 0.61 -8.39
CA ILE A 158 11.38 2.07 -8.38
C ILE A 158 12.76 2.54 -8.83
N GLU A 159 13.82 1.87 -8.37
CA GLU A 159 15.21 2.24 -8.68
C GLU A 159 15.63 1.84 -10.10
N ASP A 160 15.05 0.77 -10.66
CA ASP A 160 15.25 0.36 -12.05
C ASP A 160 13.90 0.15 -12.78
N PRO A 161 13.30 1.23 -13.31
CA PRO A 161 12.01 1.15 -14.01
C PRO A 161 12.02 0.23 -15.25
N LYS A 162 13.19 -0.09 -15.80
CA LYS A 162 13.30 -1.02 -16.94
C LYS A 162 12.90 -2.46 -16.58
N ARG A 163 12.84 -2.78 -15.28
CA ARG A 163 12.36 -4.08 -14.78
C ARG A 163 10.84 -4.16 -14.66
N LEU A 164 10.15 -3.03 -14.82
CA LEU A 164 8.70 -3.04 -14.88
C LEU A 164 8.27 -3.55 -16.25
N PRO A 165 7.26 -4.46 -16.34
CA PRO A 165 6.60 -4.75 -17.60
C PRO A 165 5.80 -3.51 -18.02
N LEU A 166 6.46 -2.59 -18.71
CA LEU A 166 5.85 -1.37 -19.21
C LEU A 166 5.19 -1.72 -20.55
N ASP A 167 3.93 -2.09 -20.51
CA ASP A 167 3.06 -2.05 -21.69
C ASP A 167 2.70 -0.58 -21.96
N PHE A 168 3.43 0.01 -22.93
CA PHE A 168 3.14 1.35 -23.43
C PHE A 168 2.01 1.30 -24.47
#